data_e96e954f91bab15a6cc59a426234f14a
#
_entry.id   e96e954f91bab15a6cc59a426234f14a
#
_cell.length_a   1.000
_cell.length_b   1.000
_cell.length_c   1.000
_cell.angle_alpha   90.00
_cell.angle_beta   90.00
_cell.angle_gamma   90.00
#
_symmetry.space_group_name_H-M   'P 1'
#
loop_
_entity.id
_entity.type
_entity.pdbx_description
1 polymer ?
#
loop_
_entity_poly.entity_id
_entity_poly.type
_entity_poly.pdbx_seq_one_letter_code
_entity_poly.pdbx_strand_id
1 'polypeptide(L)'
;LIDQFSYDNYKAQKLKGHVIVRNGILTIRDASMNILNGTIGMNADYDTRDSLKPVMKADFDMQNIGVRDAFNTFNTVKKLAPAAKGIDGKINAKLNYSSLLGRDMMPVINSINGSGNIKSNEITLLESKTFDKMKDVLKLGDKYSKTFKDINISFKIANGRVFVSPFDIRTGNLKMNIGGDQGLDQTINYIVKTEIPRSDLGSSVNTFIDNLSTQAAAFGIKYKLADVLKVNLKVTGTFSKPVVAPFFGSTSGESTGGAKAAVQEVVKQTIDNTVDQAKEKARAEAEIQGNKLITEAETRGQQLRDEAAKTAENIRKEADTQAQKLIDNNAEKGTIAKMASQKGADSLRKNADKKATQLVQEADVQANKLIVEAKARKVELVNKI
;
A
#
# COMPACT_ATOMS: atom_id res chain seq x y z
N LEU A 1 15.73 -17.20 -47.04
CA LEU A 1 14.96 -18.30 -46.44
C LEU A 1 15.86 -19.51 -46.26
N ILE A 2 15.86 -20.10 -45.10
CA ILE A 2 16.57 -21.36 -44.77
C ILE A 2 15.54 -22.31 -44.21
N ASP A 3 15.34 -23.46 -44.90
CA ASP A 3 14.27 -24.40 -44.53
C ASP A 3 14.57 -25.16 -43.25
N GLN A 4 15.85 -25.53 -43.02
CA GLN A 4 16.31 -26.19 -41.81
C GLN A 4 17.67 -25.60 -41.38
N PHE A 5 17.76 -25.31 -40.10
CA PHE A 5 18.99 -24.83 -39.48
C PHE A 5 19.29 -25.66 -38.24
N SER A 6 20.49 -26.14 -38.11
CA SER A 6 20.96 -26.88 -36.94
C SER A 6 22.31 -26.35 -36.51
N TYR A 7 22.43 -25.99 -35.23
CA TYR A 7 23.66 -25.56 -34.61
C TYR A 7 23.69 -26.01 -33.14
N ASP A 8 24.67 -26.84 -32.80
CA ASP A 8 24.74 -27.50 -31.51
C ASP A 8 23.41 -28.24 -31.21
N ASN A 9 22.75 -27.93 -30.12
CA ASN A 9 21.44 -28.49 -29.75
C ASN A 9 20.24 -27.75 -30.36
N TYR A 10 20.50 -26.67 -31.12
CA TYR A 10 19.45 -25.83 -31.73
C TYR A 10 19.01 -26.40 -33.07
N LYS A 11 17.73 -26.68 -33.19
CA LYS A 11 17.09 -27.05 -34.47
C LYS A 11 15.94 -26.10 -34.74
N ALA A 12 16.08 -25.33 -35.81
CA ALA A 12 15.06 -24.40 -36.25
C ALA A 12 14.67 -24.70 -37.71
N GLN A 13 13.44 -24.34 -38.06
CA GLN A 13 12.89 -24.49 -39.39
C GLN A 13 12.34 -23.15 -39.88
N LYS A 14 12.26 -22.99 -41.18
CA LYS A 14 11.68 -21.84 -41.87
C LYS A 14 12.28 -20.48 -41.37
N LEU A 15 13.60 -20.49 -41.20
CA LEU A 15 14.31 -19.26 -40.81
C LEU A 15 14.25 -18.26 -41.97
N LYS A 16 13.70 -17.09 -41.72
CA LYS A 16 13.63 -15.97 -42.67
C LYS A 16 13.99 -14.68 -41.95
N GLY A 17 14.40 -13.68 -42.70
CA GLY A 17 14.74 -12.35 -42.16
C GLY A 17 15.71 -11.65 -43.09
N HIS A 18 16.08 -10.42 -42.73
CA HIS A 18 17.03 -9.59 -43.43
C HIS A 18 18.20 -9.29 -42.52
N VAL A 19 19.41 -9.44 -43.05
CA VAL A 19 20.65 -9.07 -42.35
C VAL A 19 21.32 -7.94 -43.12
N ILE A 20 21.60 -6.84 -42.44
CA ILE A 20 22.23 -5.66 -43.00
C ILE A 20 23.48 -5.38 -42.16
N VAL A 21 24.64 -5.28 -42.83
CA VAL A 21 25.88 -4.89 -42.17
C VAL A 21 26.32 -3.56 -42.74
N ARG A 22 26.31 -2.51 -41.91
CA ARG A 22 26.68 -1.17 -42.30
C ARG A 22 27.26 -0.38 -41.16
N ASN A 23 28.37 0.35 -41.40
CA ASN A 23 28.98 1.27 -40.45
C ASN A 23 29.25 0.66 -39.06
N GLY A 24 29.75 -0.59 -39.03
CA GLY A 24 30.04 -1.28 -37.76
C GLY A 24 28.82 -1.77 -36.99
N ILE A 25 27.64 -1.79 -37.61
CA ILE A 25 26.44 -2.33 -37.02
C ILE A 25 25.92 -3.49 -37.89
N LEU A 26 25.67 -4.64 -37.25
CA LEU A 26 24.90 -5.74 -37.84
C LEU A 26 23.46 -5.60 -37.37
N THR A 27 22.58 -5.42 -38.32
CA THR A 27 21.12 -5.26 -38.09
C THR A 27 20.39 -6.48 -38.61
N ILE A 28 19.53 -7.07 -37.79
CA ILE A 28 18.61 -8.14 -38.17
C ILE A 28 17.20 -7.56 -38.11
N ARG A 29 16.42 -7.74 -39.18
CA ARG A 29 15.03 -7.27 -39.27
C ARG A 29 14.12 -8.38 -39.75
N ASP A 30 12.91 -8.38 -39.20
CA ASP A 30 11.82 -9.30 -39.56
C ASP A 30 12.25 -10.77 -39.53
N ALA A 31 13.21 -11.09 -38.65
CA ALA A 31 13.64 -12.44 -38.47
C ALA A 31 12.52 -13.26 -37.81
N SER A 32 12.27 -14.45 -38.36
CA SER A 32 11.37 -15.40 -37.70
C SER A 32 11.78 -16.81 -37.99
N MET A 33 11.50 -17.71 -37.05
CA MET A 33 11.80 -19.13 -37.16
C MET A 33 10.82 -19.97 -36.36
N ASN A 34 10.62 -21.21 -36.79
CA ASN A 34 9.92 -22.23 -36.02
C ASN A 34 10.93 -22.99 -35.18
N ILE A 35 10.75 -23.05 -33.90
CA ILE A 35 11.64 -23.72 -32.94
C ILE A 35 10.85 -24.12 -31.69
N LEU A 36 11.18 -25.22 -31.03
CA LEU A 36 10.56 -25.71 -29.78
C LEU A 36 9.04 -25.81 -29.86
N ASN A 37 8.51 -26.27 -30.98
CA ASN A 37 7.09 -26.38 -31.28
C ASN A 37 6.31 -25.04 -31.25
N GLY A 38 7.02 -23.91 -31.36
CA GLY A 38 6.47 -22.58 -31.44
C GLY A 38 7.17 -21.75 -32.51
N THR A 39 7.01 -20.42 -32.40
CA THR A 39 7.60 -19.44 -33.31
C THR A 39 8.30 -18.35 -32.52
N ILE A 40 9.49 -17.96 -32.98
CA ILE A 40 10.23 -16.79 -32.47
C ILE A 40 10.37 -15.79 -33.60
N GLY A 41 9.85 -14.58 -33.39
CA GLY A 41 10.18 -13.39 -34.18
C GLY A 41 11.24 -12.57 -33.47
N MET A 42 12.14 -11.91 -34.23
CA MET A 42 13.22 -11.13 -33.66
C MET A 42 13.61 -9.96 -34.56
N ASN A 43 13.82 -8.80 -33.95
CA ASN A 43 14.61 -7.70 -34.51
C ASN A 43 15.82 -7.47 -33.59
N ALA A 44 17.00 -7.26 -34.17
CA ALA A 44 18.19 -7.06 -33.37
C ALA A 44 19.21 -6.13 -34.03
N ASP A 45 19.97 -5.44 -33.20
CA ASP A 45 21.12 -4.65 -33.61
C ASP A 45 22.34 -5.05 -32.76
N TYR A 46 23.42 -5.42 -33.42
CA TYR A 46 24.71 -5.65 -32.81
C TYR A 46 25.66 -4.53 -33.24
N ASP A 47 25.95 -3.62 -32.33
CA ASP A 47 26.75 -2.43 -32.57
C ASP A 47 28.19 -2.65 -32.08
N THR A 48 29.13 -2.67 -33.01
CA THR A 48 30.55 -2.89 -32.77
C THR A 48 31.41 -1.63 -32.99
N ARG A 49 30.77 -0.47 -33.10
CA ARG A 49 31.52 0.79 -33.31
C ARG A 49 32.51 1.09 -32.20
N ASP A 50 32.16 0.72 -30.96
CA ASP A 50 33.14 0.56 -29.88
C ASP A 50 33.44 -0.93 -29.71
N SER A 51 34.54 -1.37 -30.29
CA SER A 51 34.95 -2.79 -30.28
C SER A 51 35.29 -3.31 -28.88
N LEU A 52 35.53 -2.44 -27.91
CA LEU A 52 35.80 -2.81 -26.52
C LEU A 52 34.49 -2.97 -25.70
N LYS A 53 33.43 -2.36 -26.17
CA LYS A 53 32.11 -2.36 -25.51
C LYS A 53 30.98 -2.58 -26.52
N PRO A 54 30.96 -3.70 -27.25
CA PRO A 54 29.89 -3.94 -28.20
C PRO A 54 28.55 -4.05 -27.51
N VAL A 55 27.52 -3.51 -28.14
CA VAL A 55 26.15 -3.44 -27.59
C VAL A 55 25.25 -4.33 -28.42
N MET A 56 24.48 -5.17 -27.75
CA MET A 56 23.37 -5.93 -28.35
C MET A 56 22.04 -5.32 -27.91
N LYS A 57 21.16 -5.06 -28.87
CA LYS A 57 19.76 -4.74 -28.61
C LYS A 57 18.90 -5.72 -29.40
N ALA A 58 17.85 -6.22 -28.79
CA ALA A 58 16.95 -7.14 -29.47
C ALA A 58 15.53 -7.04 -28.94
N ASP A 59 14.56 -7.18 -29.84
CA ASP A 59 13.14 -7.35 -29.56
C ASP A 59 12.73 -8.75 -29.98
N PHE A 60 12.14 -9.50 -29.06
CA PHE A 60 11.65 -10.85 -29.30
C PHE A 60 10.12 -10.89 -29.19
N ASP A 61 9.50 -11.62 -30.11
CA ASP A 61 8.10 -12.04 -30.04
C ASP A 61 8.06 -13.57 -30.11
N MET A 62 7.76 -14.20 -29.01
CA MET A 62 7.77 -15.66 -28.84
C MET A 62 6.34 -16.16 -28.72
N GLN A 63 5.95 -17.10 -29.54
CA GLN A 63 4.60 -17.66 -29.56
C GLN A 63 4.65 -19.18 -29.35
N ASN A 64 3.88 -19.66 -28.37
CA ASN A 64 3.66 -21.07 -28.10
C ASN A 64 4.96 -21.85 -27.77
N ILE A 65 5.92 -21.22 -27.11
CA ILE A 65 7.21 -21.82 -26.76
C ILE A 65 7.07 -22.70 -25.51
N GLY A 66 7.52 -23.96 -25.61
CA GLY A 66 7.62 -24.88 -24.46
C GLY A 66 8.67 -24.38 -23.45
N VAL A 67 8.28 -24.15 -22.21
CA VAL A 67 9.19 -23.60 -21.17
C VAL A 67 10.32 -24.57 -20.87
N ARG A 68 10.00 -25.86 -20.69
CA ARG A 68 10.97 -26.92 -20.43
C ARG A 68 11.93 -27.11 -21.61
N ASP A 69 11.38 -27.09 -22.83
CA ASP A 69 12.20 -27.24 -24.04
C ASP A 69 13.17 -26.07 -24.19
N ALA A 70 12.69 -24.84 -23.94
CA ALA A 70 13.54 -23.63 -23.92
C ALA A 70 14.66 -23.74 -22.87
N PHE A 71 14.34 -24.21 -21.67
CA PHE A 71 15.35 -24.41 -20.62
C PHE A 71 16.38 -25.47 -21.06
N ASN A 72 15.96 -26.59 -21.59
CA ASN A 72 16.87 -27.65 -21.98
C ASN A 72 17.77 -27.25 -23.16
N THR A 73 17.23 -26.44 -24.06
CA THR A 73 17.89 -26.05 -25.30
C THR A 73 18.82 -24.84 -25.11
N PHE A 74 18.35 -23.77 -24.48
CA PHE A 74 19.09 -22.50 -24.43
C PHE A 74 19.92 -22.33 -23.16
N ASN A 75 21.24 -22.26 -23.27
CA ASN A 75 22.13 -22.01 -22.16
C ASN A 75 21.86 -20.65 -21.48
N THR A 76 21.43 -19.67 -22.25
CA THR A 76 21.02 -18.35 -21.71
C THR A 76 19.80 -18.50 -20.79
N VAL A 77 18.80 -19.29 -21.16
CA VAL A 77 17.62 -19.57 -20.31
C VAL A 77 18.03 -20.32 -19.05
N LYS A 78 18.94 -21.31 -19.13
CA LYS A 78 19.47 -22.01 -17.94
C LYS A 78 20.13 -21.05 -16.95
N LYS A 79 20.88 -20.06 -17.46
CA LYS A 79 21.58 -19.08 -16.63
C LYS A 79 20.65 -17.99 -16.07
N LEU A 80 19.77 -17.44 -16.90
CA LEU A 80 18.97 -16.26 -16.54
C LEU A 80 17.61 -16.59 -15.91
N ALA A 81 17.05 -17.77 -16.21
CA ALA A 81 15.75 -18.23 -15.72
C ALA A 81 15.81 -19.67 -15.17
N PRO A 82 16.63 -19.97 -14.14
CA PRO A 82 16.80 -21.30 -13.60
C PRO A 82 15.50 -21.96 -13.08
N ALA A 83 14.53 -21.14 -12.66
CA ALA A 83 13.20 -21.59 -12.25
C ALA A 83 12.45 -22.30 -13.38
N ALA A 84 12.75 -22.02 -14.64
CA ALA A 84 12.10 -22.65 -15.80
C ALA A 84 12.33 -24.17 -15.87
N LYS A 85 13.38 -24.68 -15.20
CA LYS A 85 13.64 -26.14 -15.08
C LYS A 85 12.44 -26.91 -14.51
N GLY A 86 11.80 -26.34 -13.50
CA GLY A 86 10.69 -26.97 -12.79
C GLY A 86 9.31 -26.62 -13.36
N ILE A 87 9.23 -25.99 -14.52
CA ILE A 87 7.97 -25.55 -15.13
C ILE A 87 7.69 -26.32 -16.41
N ASP A 88 6.50 -26.89 -16.50
CA ASP A 88 5.95 -27.43 -17.73
C ASP A 88 4.81 -26.56 -18.23
N GLY A 89 4.68 -26.43 -19.56
CA GLY A 89 3.69 -25.60 -20.20
C GLY A 89 4.25 -24.78 -21.35
N LYS A 90 3.37 -24.02 -21.99
CA LYS A 90 3.72 -23.18 -23.14
C LYS A 90 3.46 -21.72 -22.84
N ILE A 91 4.34 -20.87 -23.32
CA ILE A 91 4.26 -19.43 -23.12
C ILE A 91 4.24 -18.66 -24.43
N ASN A 92 3.59 -17.52 -24.41
CA ASN A 92 3.80 -16.42 -25.33
C ASN A 92 4.54 -15.32 -24.59
N ALA A 93 5.59 -14.76 -25.18
CA ALA A 93 6.36 -13.72 -24.52
C ALA A 93 6.81 -12.64 -25.49
N LYS A 94 6.77 -11.40 -25.03
CA LYS A 94 7.42 -10.28 -25.68
C LYS A 94 8.52 -9.77 -24.78
N LEU A 95 9.71 -9.56 -25.32
CA LEU A 95 10.88 -9.13 -24.55
C LEU A 95 11.65 -8.12 -25.39
N ASN A 96 11.87 -6.95 -24.86
CA ASN A 96 12.93 -6.07 -25.32
C ASN A 96 14.17 -6.24 -24.42
N TYR A 97 15.32 -6.15 -25.02
CA TYR A 97 16.58 -6.50 -24.37
C TYR A 97 17.71 -5.64 -24.88
N SER A 98 18.59 -5.21 -23.99
CA SER A 98 19.87 -4.61 -24.35
C SER A 98 20.95 -4.99 -23.34
N SER A 99 22.18 -5.21 -23.81
CA SER A 99 23.34 -5.43 -22.96
C SER A 99 24.64 -5.09 -23.66
N LEU A 100 25.68 -4.87 -22.90
CA LEU A 100 27.06 -5.02 -23.38
C LEU A 100 27.34 -6.51 -23.58
N LEU A 101 28.18 -6.83 -24.56
CA LEU A 101 28.69 -8.18 -24.73
C LEU A 101 30.14 -8.25 -24.27
N GLY A 102 30.47 -9.34 -23.60
CA GLY A 102 31.85 -9.67 -23.24
C GLY A 102 32.65 -10.19 -24.45
N ARG A 103 33.92 -10.48 -24.25
CA ARG A 103 34.80 -11.07 -25.29
C ARG A 103 34.35 -12.46 -25.75
N ASP A 104 33.62 -13.16 -24.93
CA ASP A 104 33.00 -14.43 -25.18
C ASP A 104 31.62 -14.32 -25.89
N MET A 105 31.27 -13.10 -26.31
CA MET A 105 29.95 -12.76 -26.88
C MET A 105 28.76 -13.02 -25.94
N MET A 106 29.04 -13.24 -24.64
CA MET A 106 27.98 -13.40 -23.64
C MET A 106 27.58 -12.04 -23.07
N PRO A 107 26.31 -11.87 -22.71
CA PRO A 107 25.82 -10.65 -22.03
C PRO A 107 26.55 -10.40 -20.72
N VAL A 108 26.99 -9.16 -20.52
CA VAL A 108 27.53 -8.68 -19.24
C VAL A 108 26.35 -8.46 -18.31
N ILE A 109 26.20 -9.28 -17.27
CA ILE A 109 24.99 -9.41 -16.44
C ILE A 109 24.50 -8.05 -15.90
N ASN A 110 25.39 -7.25 -15.34
CA ASN A 110 25.03 -5.95 -14.76
C ASN A 110 24.66 -4.87 -15.80
N SER A 111 24.96 -5.10 -17.09
CA SER A 111 24.57 -4.21 -18.18
C SER A 111 23.24 -4.58 -18.82
N ILE A 112 22.66 -5.71 -18.43
CA ILE A 112 21.39 -6.16 -18.99
C ILE A 112 20.28 -5.21 -18.56
N ASN A 113 19.59 -4.65 -19.54
CA ASN A 113 18.38 -3.86 -19.37
C ASN A 113 17.29 -4.41 -20.30
N GLY A 114 16.06 -4.34 -19.87
CA GLY A 114 14.96 -4.81 -20.68
C GLY A 114 13.63 -4.75 -19.96
N SER A 115 12.59 -5.12 -20.69
CA SER A 115 11.27 -5.34 -20.13
C SER A 115 10.53 -6.37 -20.98
N GLY A 116 9.55 -6.99 -20.39
CA GLY A 116 8.79 -8.01 -21.12
C GLY A 116 7.46 -8.33 -20.44
N ASN A 117 6.71 -9.12 -21.20
CA ASN A 117 5.47 -9.71 -20.73
C ASN A 117 5.44 -11.18 -21.13
N ILE A 118 5.04 -12.03 -20.19
CA ILE A 118 4.87 -13.47 -20.40
C ILE A 118 3.41 -13.82 -20.15
N LYS A 119 2.79 -14.53 -21.09
CA LYS A 119 1.43 -15.06 -20.98
C LYS A 119 1.44 -16.57 -21.15
N SER A 120 0.60 -17.24 -20.38
CA SER A 120 0.33 -18.67 -20.56
C SER A 120 -1.11 -18.99 -20.21
N ASN A 121 -1.74 -19.86 -20.98
CA ASN A 121 -3.06 -20.38 -20.63
C ASN A 121 -2.97 -21.31 -19.43
N GLU A 122 -1.89 -22.10 -19.35
CA GLU A 122 -1.67 -23.04 -18.27
C GLU A 122 -0.19 -23.35 -18.11
N ILE A 123 0.30 -23.39 -16.87
CA ILE A 123 1.60 -23.92 -16.47
C ILE A 123 1.45 -24.90 -15.31
N THR A 124 2.32 -25.88 -15.24
CA THR A 124 2.42 -26.82 -14.12
C THR A 124 3.80 -26.74 -13.50
N LEU A 125 3.87 -26.55 -12.18
CA LEU A 125 5.11 -26.64 -11.42
C LEU A 125 5.40 -28.11 -11.12
N LEU A 126 6.34 -28.68 -11.81
CA LEU A 126 6.76 -30.08 -11.59
C LEU A 126 7.56 -30.21 -10.30
N GLU A 127 8.48 -29.28 -10.10
CA GLU A 127 9.31 -29.17 -8.91
C GLU A 127 9.36 -27.71 -8.45
N SER A 128 8.81 -27.41 -7.30
CA SER A 128 8.87 -26.07 -6.73
C SER A 128 9.03 -26.13 -5.21
N LYS A 129 10.28 -26.09 -4.76
CA LYS A 129 10.60 -25.99 -3.32
C LYS A 129 9.92 -24.78 -2.67
N THR A 130 9.76 -23.67 -3.42
CA THR A 130 9.07 -22.48 -2.94
C THR A 130 7.60 -22.75 -2.67
N PHE A 131 6.88 -23.34 -3.64
CA PHE A 131 5.46 -23.65 -3.48
C PHE A 131 5.23 -24.70 -2.40
N ASP A 132 6.07 -25.73 -2.31
CA ASP A 132 5.99 -26.73 -1.27
C ASP A 132 6.19 -26.11 0.13
N LYS A 133 7.19 -25.24 0.31
CA LYS A 133 7.38 -24.50 1.57
C LYS A 133 6.23 -23.54 1.89
N MET A 134 5.64 -22.91 0.88
CA MET A 134 4.45 -22.08 1.09
C MET A 134 3.27 -22.93 1.61
N LYS A 135 3.03 -24.11 1.03
CA LYS A 135 2.02 -25.05 1.52
C LYS A 135 2.28 -25.46 2.97
N ASP A 136 3.52 -25.75 3.31
CA ASP A 136 3.92 -26.13 4.68
C ASP A 136 3.67 -25.00 5.68
N VAL A 137 4.08 -23.77 5.36
CA VAL A 137 3.90 -22.58 6.19
C VAL A 137 2.42 -22.27 6.39
N LEU A 138 1.61 -22.35 5.32
CA LEU A 138 0.17 -22.06 5.35
C LEU A 138 -0.66 -23.25 5.86
N LYS A 139 -0.02 -24.43 6.14
CA LYS A 139 -0.72 -25.66 6.52
C LYS A 139 -1.81 -26.08 5.54
N LEU A 140 -1.56 -25.84 4.27
CA LEU A 140 -2.44 -26.29 3.18
C LEU A 140 -2.19 -27.79 2.91
N GLY A 141 -3.27 -28.53 2.80
CA GLY A 141 -3.19 -29.94 2.39
C GLY A 141 -2.79 -30.12 0.92
N ASP A 142 -2.75 -31.36 0.46
CA ASP A 142 -2.37 -31.69 -0.91
C ASP A 142 -3.45 -31.43 -1.96
N LYS A 143 -4.59 -30.87 -1.56
CA LYS A 143 -5.71 -30.57 -2.45
C LYS A 143 -5.43 -29.48 -3.49
N TYR A 144 -4.41 -28.66 -3.28
CA TYR A 144 -4.03 -27.63 -4.24
C TYR A 144 -3.08 -28.17 -5.31
N SER A 145 -3.56 -28.13 -6.54
CA SER A 145 -2.76 -28.49 -7.71
C SER A 145 -1.57 -27.53 -7.88
N LYS A 146 -0.50 -28.04 -8.46
CA LYS A 146 0.64 -27.22 -8.90
C LYS A 146 0.41 -26.63 -10.31
N THR A 147 -0.82 -26.72 -10.83
CA THR A 147 -1.22 -26.19 -12.13
C THR A 147 -1.93 -24.85 -11.97
N PHE A 148 -1.49 -23.86 -12.72
CA PHE A 148 -1.98 -22.49 -12.70
C PHE A 148 -2.43 -22.10 -14.12
N LYS A 149 -3.54 -21.34 -14.18
CA LYS A 149 -4.15 -20.88 -15.43
C LYS A 149 -4.11 -19.37 -15.56
N ASP A 150 -4.26 -18.90 -16.79
CA ASP A 150 -4.41 -17.49 -17.14
C ASP A 150 -3.27 -16.61 -16.63
N ILE A 151 -2.03 -17.07 -16.80
CA ILE A 151 -0.83 -16.39 -16.37
C ILE A 151 -0.57 -15.17 -17.25
N ASN A 152 -0.32 -14.02 -16.61
CA ASN A 152 0.07 -12.79 -17.27
C ASN A 152 1.06 -12.02 -16.39
N ILE A 153 2.34 -12.11 -16.72
CA ILE A 153 3.45 -11.56 -15.93
C ILE A 153 4.14 -10.47 -16.71
N SER A 154 4.22 -9.27 -16.15
CA SER A 154 5.05 -8.18 -16.67
C SER A 154 6.29 -7.99 -15.81
N PHE A 155 7.42 -7.71 -16.44
CA PHE A 155 8.68 -7.53 -15.72
C PHE A 155 9.59 -6.50 -16.37
N LYS A 156 10.57 -6.00 -15.59
CA LYS A 156 11.69 -5.17 -16.03
C LYS A 156 13.00 -5.81 -15.60
N ILE A 157 14.03 -5.65 -16.41
CA ILE A 157 15.39 -6.07 -16.08
C ILE A 157 16.26 -4.83 -15.96
N ALA A 158 16.95 -4.69 -14.86
CA ALA A 158 17.91 -3.60 -14.62
C ALA A 158 18.90 -4.01 -13.53
N ASN A 159 20.14 -3.58 -13.63
CA ASN A 159 21.17 -3.77 -12.61
C ASN A 159 21.32 -5.22 -12.13
N GLY A 160 21.26 -6.18 -13.05
CA GLY A 160 21.38 -7.60 -12.73
C GLY A 160 20.19 -8.22 -12.00
N ARG A 161 19.04 -7.53 -11.96
CA ARG A 161 17.79 -8.01 -11.34
C ARG A 161 16.61 -7.94 -12.29
N VAL A 162 15.68 -8.89 -12.11
CA VAL A 162 14.39 -8.92 -12.80
C VAL A 162 13.31 -8.50 -11.79
N PHE A 163 12.69 -7.38 -12.01
CA PHE A 163 11.60 -6.83 -11.20
C PHE A 163 10.27 -7.29 -11.81
N VAL A 164 9.52 -8.09 -11.08
CA VAL A 164 8.24 -8.65 -11.49
C VAL A 164 7.12 -7.80 -10.91
N SER A 165 6.31 -7.22 -11.79
CA SER A 165 5.10 -6.48 -11.37
C SER A 165 4.12 -7.42 -10.67
N PRO A 166 3.38 -6.98 -9.66
CA PRO A 166 2.37 -7.81 -9.02
C PRO A 166 1.38 -8.38 -10.02
N PHE A 167 1.15 -9.69 -9.97
CA PHE A 167 0.21 -10.40 -10.82
C PHE A 167 -0.58 -11.43 -10.02
N ASP A 168 -1.78 -11.74 -10.48
CA ASP A 168 -2.69 -12.67 -9.82
C ASP A 168 -2.59 -14.04 -10.44
N ILE A 169 -2.57 -15.08 -9.60
CA ILE A 169 -2.71 -16.48 -10.00
C ILE A 169 -3.66 -17.20 -9.04
N ARG A 170 -4.22 -18.30 -9.50
CA ARG A 170 -5.08 -19.15 -8.68
C ARG A 170 -4.85 -20.62 -8.93
N THR A 171 -5.02 -21.41 -7.88
CA THR A 171 -5.14 -22.88 -7.96
C THR A 171 -6.28 -23.34 -7.07
N GLY A 172 -7.31 -23.95 -7.64
CA GLY A 172 -8.57 -24.18 -6.93
C GLY A 172 -9.13 -22.88 -6.36
N ASN A 173 -9.43 -22.87 -5.07
CA ASN A 173 -9.94 -21.70 -4.35
C ASN A 173 -8.84 -20.79 -3.78
N LEU A 174 -7.59 -21.20 -3.83
CA LEU A 174 -6.46 -20.39 -3.38
C LEU A 174 -6.15 -19.31 -4.41
N LYS A 175 -6.27 -18.06 -4.02
CA LYS A 175 -5.83 -16.92 -4.83
C LYS A 175 -4.52 -16.38 -4.27
N MET A 176 -3.63 -16.01 -5.17
CA MET A 176 -2.34 -15.43 -4.81
C MET A 176 -2.04 -14.23 -5.70
N ASN A 177 -1.56 -13.13 -5.08
CA ASN A 177 -0.98 -11.99 -5.77
C ASN A 177 0.53 -12.00 -5.48
N ILE A 178 1.35 -12.11 -6.52
CA ILE A 178 2.79 -12.31 -6.42
C ILE A 178 3.50 -11.14 -7.07
N GLY A 179 4.40 -10.50 -6.35
CA GLY A 179 5.25 -9.43 -6.88
C GLY A 179 6.58 -9.36 -6.14
N GLY A 180 7.59 -8.81 -6.78
CA GLY A 180 8.92 -8.71 -6.18
C GLY A 180 10.03 -8.70 -7.21
N ASP A 181 11.17 -9.20 -6.83
CA ASP A 181 12.33 -9.21 -7.70
C ASP A 181 13.21 -10.45 -7.49
N GLN A 182 14.00 -10.78 -8.52
CA GLN A 182 15.00 -11.83 -8.48
C GLN A 182 16.28 -11.36 -9.11
N GLY A 183 17.41 -11.73 -8.52
CA GLY A 183 18.71 -11.52 -9.10
C GLY A 183 19.03 -12.52 -10.21
N LEU A 184 19.79 -12.10 -11.19
CA LEU A 184 20.42 -13.02 -12.17
C LEU A 184 21.47 -13.93 -11.50
N ASP A 185 21.83 -13.64 -10.25
CA ASP A 185 22.60 -14.47 -9.31
C ASP A 185 21.75 -15.52 -8.58
N GLN A 186 20.47 -15.68 -8.95
CA GLN A 186 19.47 -16.58 -8.38
C GLN A 186 18.89 -16.18 -7.02
N THR A 187 19.26 -15.05 -6.46
CA THR A 187 18.62 -14.51 -5.26
C THR A 187 17.16 -14.14 -5.55
N ILE A 188 16.27 -14.34 -4.58
CA ILE A 188 14.85 -14.03 -4.71
C ILE A 188 14.36 -13.17 -3.56
N ASN A 189 13.44 -12.27 -3.85
CA ASN A 189 12.77 -11.42 -2.88
C ASN A 189 11.34 -11.12 -3.36
N TYR A 190 10.40 -11.96 -2.97
CA TYR A 190 9.00 -11.86 -3.37
C TYR A 190 8.07 -11.66 -2.17
N ILE A 191 7.02 -10.92 -2.39
CA ILE A 191 5.84 -10.87 -1.53
C ILE A 191 4.73 -11.64 -2.22
N VAL A 192 4.16 -12.59 -1.50
CA VAL A 192 3.00 -13.37 -1.94
C VAL A 192 1.84 -13.09 -1.01
N LYS A 193 0.85 -12.38 -1.50
CA LYS A 193 -0.41 -12.15 -0.78
C LYS A 193 -1.35 -13.29 -1.12
N THR A 194 -1.85 -14.00 -0.11
CA THR A 194 -2.73 -15.15 -0.31
C THR A 194 -4.13 -14.89 0.23
N GLU A 195 -5.13 -15.40 -0.46
CA GLU A 195 -6.52 -15.48 0.01
C GLU A 195 -6.92 -16.95 0.08
N ILE A 196 -7.09 -17.47 1.30
CA ILE A 196 -7.34 -18.89 1.57
C ILE A 196 -8.75 -19.02 2.14
N PRO A 197 -9.67 -19.76 1.51
CA PRO A 197 -10.96 -20.06 2.13
C PRO A 197 -10.77 -20.79 3.45
N ARG A 198 -11.52 -20.40 4.46
CA ARG A 198 -11.45 -21.00 5.80
C ARG A 198 -11.74 -22.50 5.79
N SER A 199 -12.65 -22.95 4.91
CA SER A 199 -12.94 -24.36 4.68
C SER A 199 -11.72 -25.17 4.24
N ASP A 200 -10.67 -24.50 3.78
CA ASP A 200 -9.46 -25.09 3.24
C ASP A 200 -8.33 -25.19 4.25
N LEU A 201 -8.51 -24.59 5.42
CA LEU A 201 -7.57 -24.66 6.55
C LEU A 201 -7.80 -25.95 7.33
N GLY A 202 -6.72 -26.51 7.88
CA GLY A 202 -6.81 -27.70 8.74
C GLY A 202 -7.65 -27.45 10.01
N SER A 203 -8.23 -28.51 10.58
CA SER A 203 -9.09 -28.43 11.75
C SER A 203 -8.42 -27.73 12.94
N SER A 204 -7.14 -27.99 13.18
CA SER A 204 -6.37 -27.36 14.27
C SER A 204 -6.25 -25.84 14.13
N VAL A 205 -6.16 -25.33 12.90
CA VAL A 205 -6.14 -23.88 12.60
C VAL A 205 -7.50 -23.29 12.84
N ASN A 206 -8.56 -23.95 12.35
CA ASN A 206 -9.94 -23.52 12.56
C ASN A 206 -10.32 -23.48 14.03
N THR A 207 -9.98 -24.52 14.81
CA THR A 207 -10.23 -24.56 16.26
C THR A 207 -9.51 -23.41 16.99
N PHE A 208 -8.26 -23.12 16.60
CA PHE A 208 -7.52 -22.01 17.20
C PHE A 208 -8.18 -20.66 16.91
N ILE A 209 -8.60 -20.43 15.65
CA ILE A 209 -9.32 -19.23 15.22
C ILE A 209 -10.65 -19.10 15.98
N ASP A 210 -11.40 -20.20 16.16
CA ASP A 210 -12.68 -20.22 16.89
C ASP A 210 -12.50 -19.89 18.38
N ASN A 211 -11.45 -20.42 19.01
CA ASN A 211 -11.10 -20.12 20.40
C ASN A 211 -10.77 -18.64 20.61
N LEU A 212 -10.01 -18.02 19.67
CA LEU A 212 -9.72 -16.59 19.73
C LEU A 212 -10.97 -15.73 19.52
N SER A 213 -11.86 -16.15 18.63
CA SER A 213 -13.16 -15.49 18.44
C SER A 213 -14.03 -15.52 19.69
N THR A 214 -14.02 -16.66 20.40
CA THR A 214 -14.74 -16.84 21.65
C THR A 214 -14.15 -15.97 22.77
N GLN A 215 -12.80 -15.87 22.84
CA GLN A 215 -12.13 -14.98 23.80
C GLN A 215 -12.43 -13.50 23.48
N ALA A 216 -12.40 -13.10 22.23
CA ALA A 216 -12.74 -11.72 21.83
C ALA A 216 -14.20 -11.39 22.16
N ALA A 217 -15.13 -12.34 21.99
CA ALA A 217 -16.54 -12.18 22.36
C ALA A 217 -16.73 -12.00 23.88
N ALA A 218 -15.92 -12.65 24.71
CA ALA A 218 -15.93 -12.47 26.17
C ALA A 218 -15.55 -11.05 26.60
N PHE A 219 -14.79 -10.31 25.77
CA PHE A 219 -14.45 -8.89 25.95
C PHE A 219 -15.46 -7.95 25.26
N GLY A 220 -16.61 -8.44 24.81
CA GLY A 220 -17.65 -7.64 24.15
C GLY A 220 -17.36 -7.32 22.68
N ILE A 221 -16.30 -7.87 22.10
CA ILE A 221 -15.93 -7.68 20.70
C ILE A 221 -16.68 -8.70 19.84
N LYS A 222 -17.75 -8.28 19.19
CA LYS A 222 -18.48 -9.12 18.21
C LYS A 222 -17.68 -9.19 16.91
N TYR A 223 -16.76 -10.15 16.83
CA TYR A 223 -15.96 -10.40 15.64
C TYR A 223 -16.59 -11.51 14.79
N LYS A 224 -17.08 -11.16 13.61
CA LYS A 224 -17.46 -12.15 12.60
C LYS A 224 -16.22 -12.49 11.81
N LEU A 225 -15.69 -13.68 12.02
CA LEU A 225 -14.53 -14.19 11.27
C LEU A 225 -14.83 -14.18 9.78
N ALA A 226 -13.86 -13.68 9.01
CA ALA A 226 -13.96 -13.70 7.56
C ALA A 226 -13.92 -15.15 7.04
N ASP A 227 -14.75 -15.44 6.05
CA ASP A 227 -14.78 -16.75 5.38
C ASP A 227 -13.48 -17.02 4.57
N VAL A 228 -12.66 -16.00 4.39
CA VAL A 228 -11.38 -16.02 3.67
C VAL A 228 -10.28 -15.44 4.55
N LEU A 229 -9.23 -16.23 4.79
CA LEU A 229 -8.04 -15.79 5.50
C LEU A 229 -7.04 -15.14 4.53
N LYS A 230 -6.61 -13.92 4.83
CA LYS A 230 -5.58 -13.21 4.06
C LYS A 230 -4.24 -13.33 4.79
N VAL A 231 -3.27 -13.96 4.14
CA VAL A 231 -1.92 -14.13 4.68
C VAL A 231 -0.90 -13.64 3.67
N ASN A 232 0.01 -12.78 4.10
CA ASN A 232 1.13 -12.37 3.27
C ASN A 232 2.35 -13.23 3.62
N LEU A 233 3.08 -13.67 2.60
CA LEU A 233 4.33 -14.39 2.76
C LEU A 233 5.47 -13.60 2.14
N LYS A 234 6.59 -13.54 2.82
CA LYS A 234 7.87 -13.10 2.27
C LYS A 234 8.66 -14.31 1.84
N VAL A 235 9.12 -14.30 0.59
CA VAL A 235 9.92 -15.39 0.00
C VAL A 235 11.29 -14.81 -0.35
N THR A 236 12.33 -15.31 0.30
CA THR A 236 13.72 -14.85 0.15
C THR A 236 14.68 -16.02 -0.06
N GLY A 237 15.98 -15.77 -0.05
CA GLY A 237 17.00 -16.79 -0.28
C GLY A 237 17.29 -16.97 -1.77
N THR A 238 17.35 -18.22 -2.23
CA THR A 238 17.60 -18.55 -3.65
C THR A 238 16.55 -19.53 -4.15
N PHE A 239 16.41 -19.70 -5.47
CA PHE A 239 15.50 -20.72 -6.04
C PHE A 239 15.78 -22.14 -5.52
N SER A 240 17.04 -22.46 -5.25
CA SER A 240 17.44 -23.78 -4.73
C SER A 240 17.23 -23.93 -3.23
N LYS A 241 17.33 -22.81 -2.47
CA LYS A 241 17.18 -22.76 -1.02
C LYS A 241 16.24 -21.60 -0.62
N PRO A 242 14.94 -21.66 -0.94
CA PRO A 242 14.01 -20.61 -0.60
C PRO A 242 13.74 -20.59 0.90
N VAL A 243 13.57 -19.38 1.44
CA VAL A 243 13.08 -19.13 2.79
C VAL A 243 11.71 -18.49 2.65
N VAL A 244 10.69 -19.12 3.25
CA VAL A 244 9.31 -18.62 3.23
C VAL A 244 8.90 -18.34 4.66
N ALA A 245 8.48 -17.12 4.93
CA ALA A 245 8.00 -16.70 6.25
C ALA A 245 6.72 -15.86 6.11
N PRO A 246 5.81 -15.90 7.08
CA PRO A 246 4.72 -14.95 7.15
C PRO A 246 5.25 -13.51 7.17
N PHE A 247 4.58 -12.61 6.47
CA PHE A 247 4.96 -11.20 6.38
C PHE A 247 3.81 -10.31 6.83
N PHE A 248 4.04 -9.57 7.89
CA PHE A 248 3.09 -8.62 8.46
C PHE A 248 3.65 -7.21 8.20
N GLY A 249 3.13 -6.51 7.24
CA GLY A 249 3.65 -5.28 6.65
C GLY A 249 4.00 -4.15 7.62
N SER A 250 5.04 -4.34 8.43
CA SER A 250 5.88 -3.28 9.00
C SER A 250 7.30 -3.83 9.17
N THR A 251 8.25 -3.07 8.70
CA THR A 251 9.68 -3.39 8.73
C THR A 251 10.18 -3.42 10.17
N SER A 252 10.27 -4.60 10.79
CA SER A 252 11.31 -4.96 11.77
C SER A 252 10.99 -6.32 12.44
N GLY A 253 11.94 -7.21 12.42
CA GLY A 253 12.01 -8.36 13.32
C GLY A 253 11.96 -9.73 12.66
N GLU A 254 13.09 -10.41 12.64
CA GLU A 254 13.21 -11.85 12.39
C GLU A 254 12.37 -12.61 13.42
N SER A 255 11.40 -13.41 12.96
CA SER A 255 10.78 -14.42 13.81
C SER A 255 11.16 -15.81 13.33
N THR A 256 12.07 -16.44 14.05
CA THR A 256 12.35 -17.87 14.00
C THR A 256 11.33 -18.60 14.87
N GLY A 257 10.18 -18.92 14.32
CA GLY A 257 9.14 -19.70 14.98
C GLY A 257 8.55 -20.76 14.05
N GLY A 258 8.38 -22.00 14.56
CA GLY A 258 7.78 -23.09 13.78
C GLY A 258 6.37 -22.76 13.26
N ALA A 259 5.91 -23.49 12.25
CA ALA A 259 4.66 -23.20 11.54
C ALA A 259 3.39 -23.04 12.41
N LYS A 260 3.36 -23.66 13.60
CA LYS A 260 2.27 -23.50 14.58
C LYS A 260 2.31 -22.10 15.24
N ALA A 261 3.52 -21.63 15.59
CA ALA A 261 3.73 -20.28 16.14
C ALA A 261 3.46 -19.21 15.06
N ALA A 262 3.80 -19.46 13.79
CA ALA A 262 3.54 -18.55 12.69
C ALA A 262 2.03 -18.35 12.43
N VAL A 263 1.23 -19.44 12.48
CA VAL A 263 -0.23 -19.33 12.35
C VAL A 263 -0.84 -18.66 13.58
N GLN A 264 -0.33 -18.95 14.79
CA GLN A 264 -0.76 -18.30 16.03
C GLN A 264 -0.48 -16.79 15.99
N GLU A 265 0.70 -16.40 15.50
CA GLU A 265 1.10 -15.00 15.36
C GLU A 265 0.27 -14.28 14.27
N VAL A 266 -0.01 -14.94 13.12
CA VAL A 266 -0.88 -14.41 12.06
C VAL A 266 -2.27 -14.10 12.57
N VAL A 267 -2.86 -15.03 13.31
CA VAL A 267 -4.24 -14.87 13.81
C VAL A 267 -4.27 -13.82 14.91
N LYS A 268 -3.28 -13.80 15.80
CA LYS A 268 -3.15 -12.79 16.84
C LYS A 268 -2.98 -11.38 16.22
N GLN A 269 -2.08 -11.20 15.27
CA GLN A 269 -1.87 -9.90 14.62
C GLN A 269 -3.04 -9.50 13.70
N THR A 270 -3.77 -10.45 13.11
CA THR A 270 -5.00 -10.11 12.36
C THR A 270 -6.08 -9.59 13.31
N ILE A 271 -6.17 -10.16 14.51
CA ILE A 271 -7.09 -9.68 15.57
C ILE A 271 -6.58 -8.34 16.11
N ASP A 272 -5.29 -8.20 16.43
CA ASP A 272 -4.70 -6.97 16.92
C ASP A 272 -4.86 -5.83 15.88
N ASN A 273 -4.59 -6.07 14.59
CA ASN A 273 -4.82 -5.11 13.52
C ASN A 273 -6.30 -4.74 13.33
N THR A 274 -7.22 -5.68 13.57
CA THR A 274 -8.68 -5.41 13.46
C THR A 274 -9.16 -4.65 14.69
N VAL A 275 -8.61 -4.97 15.86
CA VAL A 275 -8.84 -4.21 17.11
C VAL A 275 -8.27 -2.81 16.97
N ASP A 276 -7.07 -2.66 16.41
CA ASP A 276 -6.45 -1.35 16.18
C ASP A 276 -7.23 -0.52 15.15
N GLN A 277 -7.71 -1.12 14.05
CA GLN A 277 -8.59 -0.43 13.11
C GLN A 277 -9.96 -0.07 13.71
N ALA A 278 -10.53 -0.92 14.57
CA ALA A 278 -11.76 -0.60 15.30
C ALA A 278 -11.55 0.52 16.31
N LYS A 279 -10.43 0.51 17.02
CA LYS A 279 -10.00 1.60 17.92
C LYS A 279 -9.73 2.89 17.15
N GLU A 280 -9.09 2.84 16.00
CA GLU A 280 -8.82 4.01 15.17
C GLU A 280 -10.11 4.64 14.63
N LYS A 281 -11.09 3.81 14.21
CA LYS A 281 -12.43 4.28 13.85
C LYS A 281 -13.18 4.88 15.04
N ALA A 282 -13.17 4.20 16.18
CA ALA A 282 -13.81 4.70 17.40
C ALA A 282 -13.16 6.01 17.88
N ARG A 283 -11.83 6.13 17.77
CA ARG A 283 -11.10 7.39 18.03
C ARG A 283 -11.50 8.49 17.07
N ALA A 284 -11.57 8.20 15.76
CA ALA A 284 -12.00 9.18 14.77
C ALA A 284 -13.44 9.66 15.04
N GLU A 285 -14.36 8.77 15.39
CA GLU A 285 -15.73 9.12 15.77
C GLU A 285 -15.78 9.94 17.06
N ALA A 286 -15.00 9.57 18.07
CA ALA A 286 -14.88 10.34 19.32
C ALA A 286 -14.29 11.73 19.09
N GLU A 287 -13.32 11.86 18.18
CA GLU A 287 -12.76 13.17 17.80
C GLU A 287 -13.80 14.04 17.08
N ILE A 288 -14.59 13.46 16.16
CA ILE A 288 -15.68 14.18 15.48
C ILE A 288 -16.71 14.67 16.49
N GLN A 289 -17.17 13.80 17.41
CA GLN A 289 -18.11 14.16 18.46
C GLN A 289 -17.53 15.21 19.41
N GLY A 290 -16.27 15.05 19.81
CA GLY A 290 -15.57 16.01 20.64
C GLY A 290 -15.41 17.38 19.99
N ASN A 291 -15.11 17.43 18.69
CA ASN A 291 -15.04 18.67 17.92
C ASN A 291 -16.43 19.35 17.84
N LYS A 292 -17.50 18.57 17.66
CA LYS A 292 -18.86 19.10 17.66
C LYS A 292 -19.22 19.76 18.99
N LEU A 293 -18.88 19.12 20.10
CA LEU A 293 -19.08 19.70 21.44
C LEU A 293 -18.32 21.01 21.63
N ILE A 294 -17.08 21.10 21.13
CA ILE A 294 -16.30 22.34 21.18
C ILE A 294 -16.96 23.44 20.35
N THR A 295 -17.38 23.15 19.12
CA THR A 295 -18.06 24.11 18.24
C THR A 295 -19.38 24.60 18.84
N GLU A 296 -20.16 23.71 19.46
CA GLU A 296 -21.40 24.06 20.16
C GLU A 296 -21.09 24.99 21.38
N ALA A 297 -20.03 24.68 22.15
CA ALA A 297 -19.62 25.49 23.28
C ALA A 297 -19.09 26.87 22.85
N GLU A 298 -18.34 26.94 21.75
CA GLU A 298 -17.86 28.22 21.17
C GLU A 298 -19.03 29.07 20.69
N THR A 299 -20.00 28.48 20.00
CA THR A 299 -21.21 29.19 19.52
C THR A 299 -21.99 29.74 20.69
N ARG A 300 -22.20 28.92 21.74
CA ARG A 300 -22.94 29.32 22.93
C ARG A 300 -22.18 30.37 23.73
N GLY A 301 -20.85 30.24 23.81
CA GLY A 301 -19.99 31.24 24.43
C GLY A 301 -20.04 32.59 23.70
N GLN A 302 -20.07 32.58 22.37
CA GLN A 302 -20.21 33.81 21.60
C GLN A 302 -21.59 34.46 21.81
N GLN A 303 -22.66 33.66 21.84
CA GLN A 303 -24.01 34.20 22.17
C GLN A 303 -24.05 34.89 23.52
N LEU A 304 -23.43 34.29 24.56
CA LEU A 304 -23.33 34.94 25.90
C LEU A 304 -22.60 36.27 25.86
N ARG A 305 -21.50 36.35 25.10
CA ARG A 305 -20.75 37.61 24.94
C ARG A 305 -21.57 38.69 24.23
N ASP A 306 -22.26 38.30 23.16
CA ASP A 306 -23.08 39.24 22.37
C ASP A 306 -24.26 39.76 23.17
N GLU A 307 -24.94 38.91 23.97
CA GLU A 307 -26.02 39.30 24.86
C GLU A 307 -25.53 40.25 25.98
N ALA A 308 -24.37 39.91 26.57
CA ALA A 308 -23.76 40.74 27.59
C ALA A 308 -23.32 42.10 27.04
N ALA A 309 -22.72 42.15 25.86
CA ALA A 309 -22.33 43.36 25.18
C ALA A 309 -23.54 44.25 24.87
N LYS A 310 -24.63 43.68 24.35
CA LYS A 310 -25.88 44.40 24.08
C LYS A 310 -26.51 44.93 25.36
N THR A 311 -26.51 44.16 26.44
CA THR A 311 -27.04 44.58 27.73
C THR A 311 -26.17 45.69 28.35
N ALA A 312 -24.85 45.59 28.27
CA ALA A 312 -23.90 46.57 28.70
C ALA A 312 -24.07 47.91 27.97
N GLU A 313 -24.32 47.87 26.66
CA GLU A 313 -24.61 49.06 25.87
C GLU A 313 -25.91 49.72 26.30
N ASN A 314 -26.96 48.96 26.57
CA ASN A 314 -28.24 49.47 27.07
C ASN A 314 -28.09 50.13 28.44
N ILE A 315 -27.32 49.54 29.38
CA ILE A 315 -27.02 50.10 30.69
C ILE A 315 -26.33 51.47 30.54
N ARG A 316 -25.33 51.58 29.66
CA ARG A 316 -24.63 52.84 29.38
C ARG A 316 -25.57 53.90 28.80
N LYS A 317 -26.38 53.51 27.80
CA LYS A 317 -27.34 54.40 27.13
C LYS A 317 -28.42 54.94 28.09
N GLU A 318 -28.93 54.05 28.94
CA GLU A 318 -29.90 54.41 29.95
C GLU A 318 -29.29 55.39 30.96
N ALA A 319 -28.07 55.14 31.44
CA ALA A 319 -27.35 56.00 32.32
C ALA A 319 -27.03 57.39 31.71
N ASP A 320 -26.65 57.42 30.44
CA ASP A 320 -26.43 58.62 29.67
C ASP A 320 -27.71 59.45 29.54
N THR A 321 -28.83 58.82 29.29
CA THR A 321 -30.15 59.48 29.22
C THR A 321 -30.55 60.08 30.55
N GLN A 322 -30.34 59.32 31.65
CA GLN A 322 -30.64 59.82 33.02
C GLN A 322 -29.67 60.92 33.43
N ALA A 323 -28.39 60.76 33.09
CA ALA A 323 -27.39 61.79 33.38
C ALA A 323 -27.69 63.13 32.65
N GLN A 324 -28.11 63.01 31.36
CA GLN A 324 -28.48 64.21 30.59
C GLN A 324 -29.72 64.91 31.16
N LYS A 325 -30.76 64.13 31.51
CA LYS A 325 -31.95 64.69 32.17
C LYS A 325 -31.61 65.39 33.46
N LEU A 326 -30.65 64.85 34.25
CA LEU A 326 -30.23 65.50 35.50
C LEU A 326 -29.53 66.85 35.25
N ILE A 327 -28.74 66.94 34.20
CA ILE A 327 -28.07 68.18 33.77
C ILE A 327 -29.11 69.20 33.28
N ASP A 328 -30.01 68.79 32.38
CA ASP A 328 -30.99 69.63 31.72
C ASP A 328 -31.98 70.22 32.74
N ASN A 329 -32.48 69.40 33.68
CA ASN A 329 -33.40 69.89 34.77
C ASN A 329 -32.79 70.90 35.72
N ASN A 330 -31.48 71.06 35.69
CA ASN A 330 -30.76 72.05 36.59
C ASN A 330 -29.99 73.11 35.75
N ALA A 331 -30.21 73.18 34.46
CA ALA A 331 -29.50 74.06 33.55
C ALA A 331 -29.76 75.52 33.77
N GLU A 332 -30.92 75.87 34.32
CA GLU A 332 -31.33 77.27 34.63
C GLU A 332 -31.12 77.62 36.10
N LYS A 333 -30.70 76.67 36.95
CA LYS A 333 -30.44 76.91 38.37
C LYS A 333 -29.00 77.37 38.57
N GLY A 334 -28.74 78.13 39.64
CA GLY A 334 -27.44 78.77 39.92
C GLY A 334 -26.22 77.82 39.85
N THR A 335 -25.03 78.40 39.84
CA THR A 335 -23.74 77.73 39.58
C THR A 335 -23.50 76.48 40.43
N ILE A 336 -23.89 76.50 41.70
CA ILE A 336 -23.73 75.34 42.61
C ILE A 336 -24.60 74.17 42.20
N ALA A 337 -25.86 74.47 41.76
CA ALA A 337 -26.76 73.41 41.29
C ALA A 337 -26.26 72.74 39.98
N LYS A 338 -25.68 73.53 39.08
CA LYS A 338 -25.06 73.04 37.85
C LYS A 338 -23.86 72.08 38.14
N MET A 339 -22.98 72.50 39.04
CA MET A 339 -21.83 71.69 39.44
C MET A 339 -22.26 70.42 40.18
N ALA A 340 -23.28 70.45 41.01
CA ALA A 340 -23.81 69.28 41.71
C ALA A 340 -24.46 68.28 40.72
N SER A 341 -25.25 68.76 39.73
CA SER A 341 -25.87 67.93 38.71
C SER A 341 -24.85 67.31 37.76
N GLN A 342 -23.81 68.05 37.36
CA GLN A 342 -22.71 67.49 36.55
C GLN A 342 -21.99 66.34 37.29
N LYS A 343 -21.62 66.59 38.60
CA LYS A 343 -20.97 65.60 39.43
C LYS A 343 -21.86 64.33 39.63
N GLY A 344 -23.18 64.50 39.75
CA GLY A 344 -24.15 63.44 39.84
C GLY A 344 -24.26 62.70 38.55
N ALA A 345 -24.32 63.35 37.39
CA ALA A 345 -24.34 62.77 36.07
C ALA A 345 -23.07 61.97 35.80
N ASP A 346 -21.90 62.48 36.13
CA ASP A 346 -20.62 61.76 35.96
C ASP A 346 -20.56 60.50 36.87
N SER A 347 -21.12 60.56 38.07
CA SER A 347 -21.23 59.44 38.99
C SER A 347 -22.17 58.37 38.43
N LEU A 348 -23.31 58.71 37.81
CA LEU A 348 -24.24 57.78 37.14
C LEU A 348 -23.54 57.04 35.98
N ARG A 349 -22.88 57.81 35.11
CA ARG A 349 -22.13 57.26 34.00
C ARG A 349 -21.03 56.27 34.45
N LYS A 350 -20.24 56.69 35.43
CA LYS A 350 -19.16 55.85 35.99
C LYS A 350 -19.67 54.56 36.63
N ASN A 351 -20.78 54.64 37.38
CA ASN A 351 -21.38 53.45 37.98
C ASN A 351 -21.98 52.49 36.93
N ALA A 352 -22.61 53.07 35.92
CA ALA A 352 -23.16 52.30 34.82
C ALA A 352 -22.03 51.61 34.00
N ASP A 353 -20.96 52.34 33.73
CA ASP A 353 -19.80 51.73 33.00
C ASP A 353 -19.14 50.62 33.80
N LYS A 354 -18.99 50.82 35.13
CA LYS A 354 -18.50 49.73 36.00
C LYS A 354 -19.37 48.48 35.94
N LYS A 355 -20.73 48.66 36.03
CA LYS A 355 -21.68 47.55 35.91
C LYS A 355 -21.62 46.87 34.54
N ALA A 356 -21.58 47.66 33.49
CA ALA A 356 -21.51 47.17 32.11
C ALA A 356 -20.21 46.38 31.87
N THR A 357 -19.08 46.85 32.36
CA THR A 357 -17.79 46.16 32.26
C THR A 357 -17.77 44.87 33.06
N GLN A 358 -18.32 44.85 34.27
CA GLN A 358 -18.45 43.63 35.06
C GLN A 358 -19.29 42.57 34.36
N LEU A 359 -20.41 42.95 33.77
CA LEU A 359 -21.30 42.01 33.04
C LEU A 359 -20.58 41.36 31.85
N VAL A 360 -19.83 42.15 31.09
CA VAL A 360 -19.04 41.61 29.96
C VAL A 360 -17.95 40.67 30.46
N GLN A 361 -17.25 41.02 31.53
CA GLN A 361 -16.22 40.16 32.12
C GLN A 361 -16.79 38.83 32.64
N GLU A 362 -17.95 38.87 33.32
CA GLU A 362 -18.63 37.67 33.80
C GLU A 362 -19.05 36.77 32.64
N ALA A 363 -19.57 37.33 31.56
CA ALA A 363 -19.93 36.59 30.35
C ALA A 363 -18.70 35.95 29.68
N ASP A 364 -17.58 36.66 29.63
CA ASP A 364 -16.32 36.12 29.10
C ASP A 364 -15.82 34.93 29.93
N VAL A 365 -15.88 35.02 31.24
CA VAL A 365 -15.48 33.95 32.16
C VAL A 365 -16.38 32.70 31.93
N GLN A 366 -17.71 32.92 31.84
CA GLN A 366 -18.65 31.81 31.60
C GLN A 366 -18.46 31.19 30.22
N ALA A 367 -18.28 31.99 29.18
CA ALA A 367 -18.02 31.51 27.82
C ALA A 367 -16.73 30.68 27.76
N ASN A 368 -15.66 31.15 28.36
CA ASN A 368 -14.39 30.43 28.42
C ASN A 368 -14.51 29.12 29.21
N LYS A 369 -15.26 29.10 30.30
CA LYS A 369 -15.52 27.89 31.09
C LYS A 369 -16.22 26.81 30.27
N LEU A 370 -17.25 27.16 29.49
CA LEU A 370 -17.95 26.25 28.61
C LEU A 370 -16.99 25.60 27.57
N ILE A 371 -16.11 26.40 26.98
CA ILE A 371 -15.14 25.94 26.00
C ILE A 371 -14.11 24.97 26.64
N VAL A 372 -13.63 25.32 27.84
CA VAL A 372 -12.68 24.47 28.58
C VAL A 372 -13.31 23.12 28.95
N GLU A 373 -14.57 23.15 29.45
CA GLU A 373 -15.32 21.93 29.78
C GLU A 373 -15.55 21.04 28.52
N ALA A 374 -15.89 21.65 27.39
CA ALA A 374 -16.05 20.91 26.13
C ALA A 374 -14.73 20.27 25.67
N LYS A 375 -13.61 20.99 25.77
CA LYS A 375 -12.28 20.47 25.48
C LYS A 375 -11.90 19.28 26.40
N ALA A 376 -12.17 19.43 27.70
CA ALA A 376 -11.94 18.35 28.66
C ALA A 376 -12.78 17.08 28.34
N ARG A 377 -14.06 17.26 27.98
CA ARG A 377 -14.93 16.15 27.56
C ARG A 377 -14.45 15.47 26.28
N LYS A 378 -13.93 16.23 25.30
CA LYS A 378 -13.30 15.65 24.12
C LYS A 378 -12.14 14.73 24.50
N VAL A 379 -11.24 15.18 25.37
CA VAL A 379 -10.09 14.38 25.85
C VAL A 379 -10.58 13.12 26.55
N GLU A 380 -11.61 13.23 27.38
CA GLU A 380 -12.19 12.07 28.07
C GLU A 380 -12.81 11.05 27.09
N LEU A 381 -13.53 11.51 26.05
CA LEU A 381 -14.10 10.65 25.02
C LEU A 381 -13.02 9.89 24.25
N VAL A 382 -11.93 10.54 23.89
CA VAL A 382 -10.81 9.94 23.16
C VAL A 382 -10.02 8.96 24.02
N ASN A 383 -9.87 9.23 25.33
CA ASN A 383 -9.09 8.39 26.25
C ASN A 383 -9.86 7.15 26.74
N LYS A 384 -11.17 7.04 26.53
CA LYS A 384 -11.98 5.86 26.88
C LYS A 384 -11.92 4.73 25.84
N ILE A 385 -11.24 4.97 24.72
CA ILE A 385 -11.07 4.03 23.61
C ILE A 385 -9.69 3.37 23.67
#